data_8a6bf721efe3620bfa74add9524b607f
#
_entry.id   8a6bf721efe3620bfa74add9524b607f
#
_cell.length_a   1.000
_cell.length_b   1.000
_cell.length_c   1.000
_cell.angle_alpha   90.00
_cell.angle_beta   90.00
_cell.angle_gamma   90.00
#
_symmetry.space_group_name_H-M   'P 1'
#
loop_
_entity.id
_entity.type
_entity.pdbx_description
1 polymer ?
#
loop_
_entity_poly.entity_id
_entity_poly.type
_entity_poly.pdbx_seq_one_letter_code
_entity_poly.pdbx_strand_id
1 'polypeptide(L)'
;MDETGAAKHVETVKISDKLLEIKNKIKQAKQDLYDLSQQKAFEKRSQTLKLIDSLEQEYELEDKLWHKNMLENPVEVTEEDIARTISLISGVSVEKVNKNETEKLLMMESKLKSIVIGQEKAVEKVSKAIKRARVGLKDPNRPISSFMFVGPTGVGKTLLAKEIAKYLFDSEDNFIRIDMSEYMEKYSVSKLIGSPPGYVGYEQAGQLTEKVRHHPYSIVLFDEIEKAHEDVYNLLLQIL
;
A
#
# COMPACT_ATOMS: atom_id res chain seq x y z
N MET A 1 8.43 12.01 -2.70
CA MET A 1 9.51 12.63 -1.90
C MET A 1 8.97 13.24 -0.61
N ASP A 2 7.97 14.11 -0.65
CA ASP A 2 7.38 14.70 0.57
C ASP A 2 6.82 13.67 1.57
N GLU A 3 6.09 12.68 1.11
CA GLU A 3 5.53 11.63 1.99
C GLU A 3 6.62 10.77 2.64
N THR A 4 7.69 10.46 1.91
CA THR A 4 8.83 9.71 2.49
C THR A 4 9.56 10.54 3.52
N GLY A 5 9.78 11.82 3.24
CA GLY A 5 10.38 12.76 4.19
C GLY A 5 9.54 12.92 5.45
N ALA A 6 8.22 13.06 5.31
CA ALA A 6 7.29 13.17 6.44
C ALA A 6 7.26 11.90 7.29
N ALA A 7 7.19 10.71 6.66
CA ALA A 7 7.20 9.42 7.37
C ALA A 7 8.51 9.23 8.14
N LYS A 8 9.65 9.52 7.50
CA LYS A 8 10.97 9.42 8.13
C LYS A 8 11.14 10.42 9.27
N HIS A 9 10.64 11.63 9.09
CA HIS A 9 10.64 12.65 10.13
C HIS A 9 9.85 12.20 11.36
N VAL A 10 8.65 11.63 11.19
CA VAL A 10 7.83 11.10 12.30
C VAL A 10 8.51 9.93 13.01
N GLU A 11 9.18 9.03 12.29
CA GLU A 11 9.92 7.91 12.90
C GLU A 11 11.16 8.37 13.70
N THR A 12 11.86 9.37 13.21
CA THR A 12 13.19 9.76 13.74
C THR A 12 13.08 10.87 14.77
N VAL A 13 12.08 11.74 14.64
CA VAL A 13 11.85 12.86 15.56
C VAL A 13 11.12 12.36 16.81
N LYS A 14 11.84 11.64 17.66
CA LYS A 14 11.39 11.39 19.03
C LYS A 14 11.67 12.65 19.85
N ILE A 15 10.62 13.18 20.49
CA ILE A 15 10.77 14.22 21.52
C ILE A 15 11.75 13.67 22.57
N SER A 16 12.76 14.45 22.94
CA SER A 16 13.73 14.04 23.96
C SER A 16 13.00 13.60 25.24
N ASP A 17 13.39 12.45 25.80
CA ASP A 17 12.83 11.94 27.04
C ASP A 17 12.91 13.00 28.14
N LYS A 18 13.95 13.82 28.13
CA LYS A 18 14.15 14.94 29.04
C LYS A 18 13.08 16.03 28.89
N LEU A 19 12.72 16.42 27.66
CA LEU A 19 11.63 17.35 27.40
C LEU A 19 10.27 16.81 27.86
N LEU A 20 10.03 15.51 27.69
CA LEU A 20 8.84 14.84 28.18
C LEU A 20 8.78 14.83 29.72
N GLU A 21 9.91 14.58 30.38
CA GLU A 21 9.98 14.64 31.84
C GLU A 21 9.71 16.05 32.40
N ILE A 22 10.34 17.09 31.83
CA ILE A 22 10.11 18.47 32.24
C ILE A 22 8.65 18.85 32.02
N LYS A 23 8.07 18.50 30.87
CA LYS A 23 6.66 18.76 30.56
C LYS A 23 5.71 18.08 31.57
N ASN A 24 6.02 16.86 31.99
CA ASN A 24 5.23 16.15 33.00
C ASN A 24 5.36 16.80 34.39
N LYS A 25 6.58 17.23 34.76
CA LYS A 25 6.81 17.98 36.00
C LYS A 25 6.03 19.31 36.03
N ILE A 26 6.04 20.06 34.92
CA ILE A 26 5.24 21.29 34.78
C ILE A 26 3.76 21.02 34.95
N LYS A 27 3.26 19.94 34.29
CA LYS A 27 1.85 19.54 34.40
C LYS A 27 1.47 19.21 35.84
N GLN A 28 2.32 18.48 36.54
CA GLN A 28 2.08 18.10 37.95
C GLN A 28 2.13 19.34 38.87
N ALA A 29 3.11 20.22 38.72
CA ALA A 29 3.21 21.44 39.48
C ALA A 29 2.01 22.40 39.24
N LYS A 30 1.47 22.44 38.02
CA LYS A 30 0.23 23.20 37.73
C LYS A 30 -0.99 22.57 38.39
N GLN A 31 -1.08 21.26 38.50
CA GLN A 31 -2.14 20.59 39.24
C GLN A 31 -2.03 20.86 40.72
N ASP A 32 -0.82 20.75 41.29
CA ASP A 32 -0.57 21.07 42.71
C ASP A 32 -0.91 22.54 43.04
N LEU A 33 -0.60 23.45 42.11
CA LEU A 33 -0.97 24.88 42.26
C LEU A 33 -2.49 25.06 42.30
N TYR A 34 -3.23 24.35 41.49
CA TYR A 34 -4.69 24.35 41.49
C TYR A 34 -5.24 23.87 42.83
N ASP A 35 -4.73 22.75 43.35
CA ASP A 35 -5.15 22.16 44.63
C ASP A 35 -4.82 23.09 45.82
N LEU A 36 -3.63 23.71 45.81
CA LEU A 36 -3.22 24.68 46.82
C LEU A 36 -4.05 25.99 46.78
N SER A 37 -4.63 26.33 45.63
CA SER A 37 -5.52 27.47 45.50
C SER A 37 -6.84 27.27 46.25
N GLN A 38 -7.30 26.04 46.39
CA GLN A 38 -8.49 25.67 47.18
C GLN A 38 -8.22 25.72 48.70
N GLN A 39 -6.99 25.50 49.12
CA GLN A 39 -6.61 25.36 50.53
C GLN A 39 -6.11 26.67 51.17
N LYS A 40 -6.13 27.84 50.49
CA LYS A 40 -5.64 29.17 50.98
C LYS A 40 -4.20 29.16 51.47
N ALA A 41 -3.34 28.25 51.00
CA ALA A 41 -1.94 28.13 51.45
C ALA A 41 -1.01 29.06 50.66
N PHE A 42 -0.95 30.36 51.02
CA PHE A 42 -0.27 31.41 50.25
C PHE A 42 1.25 31.18 50.08
N GLU A 43 1.97 30.76 51.14
CA GLU A 43 3.43 30.52 51.06
C GLU A 43 3.78 29.37 50.08
N LYS A 44 3.08 28.25 50.20
CA LYS A 44 3.30 27.10 49.31
C LYS A 44 2.96 27.44 47.87
N ARG A 45 1.91 28.22 47.63
CA ARG A 45 1.53 28.70 46.32
C ARG A 45 2.63 29.54 45.67
N SER A 46 3.27 30.48 46.43
CA SER A 46 4.38 31.28 45.91
C SER A 46 5.61 30.41 45.56
N GLN A 47 5.91 29.38 46.32
CA GLN A 47 6.99 28.44 46.04
C GLN A 47 6.70 27.60 44.76
N THR A 48 5.47 27.11 44.63
CA THR A 48 5.05 26.33 43.43
C THR A 48 5.08 27.18 42.17
N LEU A 49 4.69 28.45 42.25
CA LEU A 49 4.80 29.39 41.11
C LEU A 49 6.25 29.58 40.65
N LYS A 50 7.18 29.79 41.61
CA LYS A 50 8.62 29.90 41.28
C LYS A 50 9.17 28.60 40.66
N LEU A 51 8.71 27.44 41.13
CA LEU A 51 9.08 26.16 40.57
C LEU A 51 8.57 26.02 39.13
N ILE A 52 7.33 26.41 38.86
CA ILE A 52 6.77 26.36 37.48
C ILE A 52 7.59 27.28 36.57
N ASP A 53 7.89 28.51 36.99
CA ASP A 53 8.69 29.45 36.19
C ASP A 53 10.08 28.92 35.89
N SER A 54 10.75 28.31 36.87
CA SER A 54 12.06 27.68 36.64
C SER A 54 12.00 26.47 35.69
N LEU A 55 10.96 25.63 35.78
CA LEU A 55 10.75 24.50 34.91
C LEU A 55 10.37 24.92 33.47
N GLU A 56 9.61 26.00 33.30
CA GLU A 56 9.28 26.59 32.02
C GLU A 56 10.53 27.16 31.32
N GLN A 57 11.41 27.84 32.08
CA GLN A 57 12.69 28.32 31.57
C GLN A 57 13.63 27.13 31.16
N GLU A 58 13.69 26.10 31.98
CA GLU A 58 14.45 24.88 31.64
C GLU A 58 13.90 24.20 30.39
N TYR A 59 12.57 24.12 30.24
CA TYR A 59 11.91 23.59 29.05
C TYR A 59 12.27 24.39 27.79
N GLU A 60 12.21 25.74 27.86
CA GLU A 60 12.55 26.59 26.72
C GLU A 60 14.02 26.44 26.28
N LEU A 61 14.93 26.30 27.22
CA LEU A 61 16.35 26.10 26.93
C LEU A 61 16.57 24.74 26.26
N GLU A 62 15.99 23.69 26.80
CA GLU A 62 16.14 22.34 26.27
C GLU A 62 15.44 22.19 24.90
N ASP A 63 14.30 22.85 24.70
CA ASP A 63 13.58 22.89 23.42
C ASP A 63 14.40 23.59 22.33
N LYS A 64 15.04 24.72 22.66
CA LYS A 64 15.96 25.40 21.73
C LYS A 64 17.17 24.54 21.37
N LEU A 65 17.75 23.85 22.35
CA LEU A 65 18.86 22.92 22.11
C LEU A 65 18.44 21.74 21.24
N TRP A 66 17.26 21.18 21.48
CA TRP A 66 16.71 20.09 20.69
C TRP A 66 16.45 20.52 19.25
N HIS A 67 15.81 21.67 19.03
CA HIS A 67 15.60 22.23 17.68
C HIS A 67 16.93 22.53 16.96
N LYS A 68 17.92 23.07 17.67
CA LYS A 68 19.24 23.30 17.08
C LYS A 68 19.93 22.01 16.66
N ASN A 69 19.87 20.97 17.49
CA ASN A 69 20.42 19.65 17.19
C ASN A 69 19.74 19.01 15.96
N MET A 70 18.43 19.20 15.80
CA MET A 70 17.70 18.73 14.62
C MET A 70 18.13 19.44 13.34
N LEU A 71 18.40 20.73 13.39
CA LEU A 71 18.86 21.51 12.23
C LEU A 71 20.30 21.16 11.86
N GLU A 72 21.15 20.87 12.83
CA GLU A 72 22.56 20.48 12.62
C GLU A 72 22.72 19.03 12.16
N ASN A 73 21.75 18.15 12.47
CA ASN A 73 21.74 16.75 12.07
C ASN A 73 20.49 16.44 11.24
N PRO A 74 20.44 16.84 9.95
CA PRO A 74 19.31 16.55 9.09
C PRO A 74 19.17 15.05 8.89
N VAL A 75 17.93 14.57 8.92
CA VAL A 75 17.62 13.15 8.68
C VAL A 75 17.79 12.85 7.19
N GLU A 76 18.73 11.99 6.85
CA GLU A 76 18.90 11.54 5.46
C GLU A 76 17.82 10.54 5.08
N VAL A 77 17.20 10.77 3.93
CA VAL A 77 16.25 9.86 3.32
C VAL A 77 17.02 8.91 2.40
N THR A 78 17.01 7.63 2.71
CA THR A 78 17.69 6.59 1.93
C THR A 78 16.81 6.05 0.80
N GLU A 79 17.42 5.32 -0.14
CA GLU A 79 16.68 4.60 -1.19
C GLU A 79 15.69 3.59 -0.61
N GLU A 80 16.04 2.96 0.53
CA GLU A 80 15.17 2.02 1.24
C GLU A 80 13.92 2.69 1.82
N ASP A 81 14.05 3.93 2.33
CA ASP A 81 12.92 4.70 2.84
C ASP A 81 11.94 5.06 1.72
N ILE A 82 12.48 5.44 0.55
CA ILE A 82 11.68 5.72 -0.65
C ILE A 82 10.98 4.45 -1.12
N ALA A 83 11.71 3.32 -1.19
CA ALA A 83 11.15 2.04 -1.60
C ALA A 83 10.04 1.58 -0.65
N ARG A 84 10.19 1.78 0.67
CA ARG A 84 9.17 1.48 1.68
C ARG A 84 7.92 2.33 1.49
N THR A 85 8.06 3.63 1.24
CA THR A 85 6.92 4.52 1.00
C THR A 85 6.19 4.16 -0.29
N ILE A 86 6.93 3.88 -1.37
CA ILE A 86 6.35 3.39 -2.62
C ILE A 86 5.60 2.07 -2.40
N SER A 87 6.16 1.18 -1.59
CA SER A 87 5.52 -0.09 -1.23
C SER A 87 4.19 0.12 -0.50
N LEU A 88 4.13 1.05 0.45
CA LEU A 88 2.89 1.38 1.17
C LEU A 88 1.81 1.96 0.25
N ILE A 89 2.21 2.82 -0.70
CA ILE A 89 1.28 3.46 -1.63
C ILE A 89 0.80 2.47 -2.70
N SER A 90 1.72 1.66 -3.24
CA SER A 90 1.45 0.75 -4.36
C SER A 90 0.96 -0.64 -3.96
N GLY A 91 1.07 -1.00 -2.67
CA GLY A 91 0.79 -2.36 -2.19
C GLY A 91 1.82 -3.41 -2.62
N VAL A 92 2.97 -2.98 -3.18
CA VAL A 92 4.07 -3.88 -3.60
C VAL A 92 5.15 -3.90 -2.53
N SER A 93 5.54 -5.06 -2.00
CA SER A 93 6.52 -5.14 -0.91
C SER A 93 7.91 -4.67 -1.35
N VAL A 94 8.65 -3.99 -0.45
CA VAL A 94 10.01 -3.42 -0.68
C VAL A 94 11.01 -4.49 -1.13
N GLU A 95 10.88 -5.71 -0.63
CA GLU A 95 11.77 -6.82 -0.96
C GLU A 95 11.77 -7.17 -2.46
N LYS A 96 10.74 -6.73 -3.20
CA LYS A 96 10.57 -6.99 -4.63
C LYS A 96 11.32 -6.03 -5.55
N VAL A 97 11.80 -4.90 -5.04
CA VAL A 97 12.56 -3.92 -5.83
C VAL A 97 14.04 -4.30 -5.93
N ASN A 98 14.53 -5.22 -5.09
CA ASN A 98 15.92 -5.63 -5.00
C ASN A 98 16.22 -7.03 -5.56
N LYS A 99 17.49 -7.32 -5.81
CA LYS A 99 18.18 -8.45 -6.46
C LYS A 99 17.54 -9.86 -6.41
N ASN A 100 16.56 -10.10 -5.52
CA ASN A 100 15.88 -11.39 -5.36
C ASN A 100 14.79 -11.65 -6.41
N GLU A 101 14.37 -10.65 -7.21
CA GLU A 101 13.29 -10.84 -8.18
C GLU A 101 13.68 -11.80 -9.31
N THR A 102 14.93 -11.75 -9.74
CA THR A 102 15.43 -12.65 -10.80
C THR A 102 15.45 -14.10 -10.33
N GLU A 103 15.91 -14.38 -9.11
CA GLU A 103 15.90 -15.72 -8.54
C GLU A 103 14.47 -16.23 -8.32
N LYS A 104 13.59 -15.36 -7.80
CA LYS A 104 12.16 -15.65 -7.63
C LYS A 104 11.52 -16.04 -8.97
N LEU A 105 11.77 -15.28 -10.03
CA LEU A 105 11.27 -15.60 -11.37
C LEU A 105 11.85 -16.91 -11.92
N LEU A 106 13.10 -17.24 -11.64
CA LEU A 106 13.70 -18.51 -12.05
C LEU A 106 13.02 -19.71 -11.38
N MET A 107 12.70 -19.60 -10.08
CA MET A 107 12.06 -20.67 -9.30
C MET A 107 10.54 -20.76 -9.50
N MET A 108 9.89 -19.78 -10.15
CA MET A 108 8.44 -19.70 -10.31
C MET A 108 7.84 -20.96 -10.92
N GLU A 109 8.45 -21.47 -11.99
CA GLU A 109 7.96 -22.65 -12.71
C GLU A 109 7.93 -23.89 -11.83
N SER A 110 9.01 -24.17 -11.11
CA SER A 110 9.10 -25.33 -10.21
C SER A 110 8.10 -25.23 -9.06
N LYS A 111 7.94 -24.04 -8.49
CA LYS A 111 6.99 -23.78 -7.41
C LYS A 111 5.55 -23.95 -7.87
N LEU A 112 5.18 -23.39 -9.02
CA LEU A 112 3.82 -23.55 -9.56
C LEU A 112 3.51 -25.00 -9.95
N LYS A 113 4.48 -25.75 -10.50
CA LYS A 113 4.32 -27.18 -10.80
C LYS A 113 4.06 -28.04 -9.55
N SER A 114 4.61 -27.65 -8.41
CA SER A 114 4.36 -28.37 -7.15
C SER A 114 2.96 -28.16 -6.59
N ILE A 115 2.27 -27.10 -6.98
CA ILE A 115 0.92 -26.74 -6.49
C ILE A 115 -0.14 -27.15 -7.52
N VAL A 116 0.08 -26.83 -8.80
CA VAL A 116 -0.86 -27.11 -9.91
C VAL A 116 -0.43 -28.39 -10.61
N ILE A 117 -0.93 -29.52 -10.12
CA ILE A 117 -0.56 -30.86 -10.59
C ILE A 117 -1.29 -31.16 -11.90
N GLY A 118 -0.60 -31.77 -12.85
CA GLY A 118 -1.17 -32.26 -14.14
C GLY A 118 -1.32 -31.16 -15.20
N GLN A 119 -0.73 -29.96 -14.99
CA GLN A 119 -0.78 -28.84 -15.94
C GLN A 119 0.61 -28.30 -16.28
N GLU A 120 1.62 -29.14 -16.34
CA GLU A 120 3.03 -28.78 -16.50
C GLU A 120 3.26 -27.88 -17.73
N LYS A 121 2.61 -28.21 -18.86
CA LYS A 121 2.74 -27.44 -20.12
C LYS A 121 2.14 -26.04 -20.00
N ALA A 122 1.02 -25.89 -19.30
CA ALA A 122 0.39 -24.58 -19.06
C ALA A 122 1.27 -23.72 -18.13
N VAL A 123 1.74 -24.29 -17.03
CA VAL A 123 2.65 -23.64 -16.07
C VAL A 123 3.94 -23.19 -16.77
N GLU A 124 4.54 -24.04 -17.60
CA GLU A 124 5.75 -23.70 -18.35
C GLU A 124 5.54 -22.52 -19.30
N LYS A 125 4.45 -22.54 -20.09
CA LYS A 125 4.13 -21.45 -21.04
C LYS A 125 3.90 -20.13 -20.34
N VAL A 126 3.13 -20.13 -19.24
CA VAL A 126 2.84 -18.93 -18.45
C VAL A 126 4.11 -18.41 -17.81
N SER A 127 4.91 -19.26 -17.18
CA SER A 127 6.18 -18.88 -16.55
C SER A 127 7.16 -18.26 -17.56
N LYS A 128 7.28 -18.85 -18.75
CA LYS A 128 8.12 -18.29 -19.82
C LYS A 128 7.64 -16.93 -20.31
N ALA A 129 6.32 -16.74 -20.42
CA ALA A 129 5.76 -15.46 -20.87
C ALA A 129 5.97 -14.37 -19.83
N ILE A 130 5.74 -14.65 -18.54
CA ILE A 130 5.98 -13.69 -17.45
C ILE A 130 7.47 -13.32 -17.37
N LYS A 131 8.37 -14.31 -17.44
CA LYS A 131 9.82 -14.06 -17.47
C LYS A 131 10.22 -13.12 -18.61
N ARG A 132 9.71 -13.36 -19.83
CA ARG A 132 9.99 -12.51 -21.00
C ARG A 132 9.47 -11.09 -20.83
N ALA A 133 8.27 -10.93 -20.28
CA ALA A 133 7.66 -9.62 -20.07
C ALA A 133 8.41 -8.77 -19.02
N ARG A 134 9.06 -9.41 -18.03
CA ARG A 134 9.86 -8.72 -17.01
C ARG A 134 11.25 -8.26 -17.50
N VAL A 135 11.75 -8.79 -18.62
CA VAL A 135 13.05 -8.37 -19.19
C VAL A 135 12.97 -7.03 -19.93
N GLY A 136 11.81 -6.35 -19.95
CA GLY A 136 11.72 -4.95 -20.35
C GLY A 136 11.43 -4.68 -21.84
N LEU A 137 11.06 -5.66 -22.62
CA LEU A 137 10.71 -5.50 -24.06
C LEU A 137 9.21 -5.15 -24.26
N LYS A 138 8.66 -4.25 -23.42
CA LYS A 138 7.21 -4.07 -23.35
C LYS A 138 6.80 -2.60 -23.45
N ASP A 139 5.59 -2.37 -24.04
CA ASP A 139 4.88 -1.09 -24.00
C ASP A 139 4.38 -0.83 -22.56
N PRO A 140 4.78 0.29 -21.92
CA PRO A 140 4.37 0.63 -20.57
C PRO A 140 2.85 0.84 -20.42
N ASN A 141 2.14 1.13 -21.51
CA ASN A 141 0.70 1.38 -21.50
C ASN A 141 -0.17 0.12 -21.60
N ARG A 142 0.45 -1.06 -21.69
CA ARG A 142 -0.26 -2.34 -21.82
C ARG A 142 -0.04 -3.27 -20.63
N PRO A 143 -0.97 -4.22 -20.37
CA PRO A 143 -0.79 -5.24 -19.34
C PRO A 143 0.51 -6.02 -19.53
N ILE A 144 1.17 -6.46 -18.46
CA ILE A 144 2.45 -7.20 -18.51
C ILE A 144 2.35 -8.44 -19.39
N SER A 145 1.27 -9.18 -19.29
CA SER A 145 0.94 -10.32 -20.13
C SER A 145 -0.56 -10.54 -20.07
N SER A 146 -1.12 -11.06 -21.15
CA SER A 146 -2.49 -11.57 -21.19
C SER A 146 -2.49 -13.04 -21.55
N PHE A 147 -3.36 -13.82 -20.88
CA PHE A 147 -3.46 -15.27 -21.06
C PHE A 147 -4.93 -15.65 -21.23
N MET A 148 -5.19 -16.58 -22.14
CA MET A 148 -6.48 -17.23 -22.25
C MET A 148 -6.33 -18.68 -21.81
N PHE A 149 -7.03 -19.07 -20.74
CA PHE A 149 -7.07 -20.44 -20.25
C PHE A 149 -8.32 -21.14 -20.78
N VAL A 150 -8.13 -22.09 -21.68
CA VAL A 150 -9.21 -22.88 -22.30
C VAL A 150 -9.15 -24.33 -21.82
N GLY A 151 -10.28 -24.86 -21.40
CA GLY A 151 -10.37 -26.27 -20.95
C GLY A 151 -11.64 -26.52 -20.15
N PRO A 152 -11.98 -27.78 -19.85
CA PRO A 152 -13.17 -28.14 -19.08
C PRO A 152 -13.11 -27.60 -17.64
N THR A 153 -14.23 -27.66 -16.95
CA THR A 153 -14.30 -27.30 -15.52
C THR A 153 -13.43 -28.23 -14.68
N GLY A 154 -12.90 -27.70 -13.57
CA GLY A 154 -12.12 -28.50 -12.60
C GLY A 154 -10.65 -28.77 -12.95
N VAL A 155 -10.15 -28.34 -14.12
CA VAL A 155 -8.74 -28.58 -14.53
C VAL A 155 -7.73 -27.62 -13.92
N GLY A 156 -8.13 -26.70 -13.05
CA GLY A 156 -7.23 -25.79 -12.32
C GLY A 156 -6.98 -24.44 -12.97
N LYS A 157 -7.81 -23.96 -13.92
CA LYS A 157 -7.65 -22.64 -14.56
C LYS A 157 -7.59 -21.50 -13.55
N THR A 158 -8.60 -21.38 -12.70
CA THR A 158 -8.70 -20.34 -11.66
C THR A 158 -7.63 -20.52 -10.58
N LEU A 159 -7.30 -21.79 -10.23
CA LEU A 159 -6.24 -22.08 -9.27
C LEU A 159 -4.89 -21.58 -9.79
N LEU A 160 -4.55 -21.86 -11.05
CA LEU A 160 -3.30 -21.39 -11.64
C LEU A 160 -3.20 -19.85 -11.61
N ALA A 161 -4.26 -19.14 -11.99
CA ALA A 161 -4.27 -17.68 -11.95
C ALA A 161 -4.08 -17.14 -10.52
N LYS A 162 -4.74 -17.74 -9.53
CA LYS A 162 -4.60 -17.36 -8.11
C LYS A 162 -3.18 -17.61 -7.59
N GLU A 163 -2.60 -18.76 -7.90
CA GLU A 163 -1.24 -19.10 -7.46
C GLU A 163 -0.17 -18.25 -8.12
N ILE A 164 -0.38 -17.81 -9.38
CA ILE A 164 0.51 -16.83 -10.02
C ILE A 164 0.44 -15.48 -9.28
N ALA A 165 -0.75 -15.00 -8.92
CA ALA A 165 -0.91 -13.75 -8.18
C ALA A 165 -0.21 -13.82 -6.81
N LYS A 166 -0.48 -14.89 -6.07
CA LYS A 166 0.15 -15.15 -4.77
C LYS A 166 1.67 -15.22 -4.87
N TYR A 167 2.18 -15.88 -5.91
CA TYR A 167 3.62 -16.00 -6.13
C TYR A 167 4.29 -14.67 -6.50
N LEU A 168 3.67 -13.88 -7.36
CA LEU A 168 4.24 -12.63 -7.85
C LEU A 168 4.13 -11.49 -6.83
N PHE A 169 3.03 -11.44 -6.08
CA PHE A 169 2.70 -10.28 -5.25
C PHE A 169 2.68 -10.58 -3.74
N ASP A 170 2.86 -11.85 -3.34
CA ASP A 170 2.82 -12.34 -1.94
C ASP A 170 1.55 -11.93 -1.15
N SER A 171 0.48 -11.54 -1.86
CA SER A 171 -0.81 -11.16 -1.31
C SER A 171 -1.96 -11.69 -2.16
N GLU A 172 -3.02 -12.14 -1.50
CA GLU A 172 -4.27 -12.53 -2.18
C GLU A 172 -5.08 -11.30 -2.62
N ASP A 173 -4.87 -10.13 -2.03
CA ASP A 173 -5.57 -8.88 -2.38
C ASP A 173 -5.22 -8.40 -3.79
N ASN A 174 -4.07 -8.82 -4.30
CA ASN A 174 -3.61 -8.52 -5.66
C ASN A 174 -4.20 -9.48 -6.72
N PHE A 175 -5.22 -10.26 -6.35
CA PHE A 175 -5.97 -11.11 -7.25
C PHE A 175 -7.41 -10.61 -7.39
N ILE A 176 -7.69 -9.95 -8.50
CA ILE A 176 -9.00 -9.39 -8.83
C ILE A 176 -9.76 -10.39 -9.70
N ARG A 177 -10.78 -11.03 -9.14
CA ARG A 177 -11.68 -11.90 -9.90
C ARG A 177 -12.94 -11.15 -10.27
N ILE A 178 -13.33 -11.23 -11.54
CA ILE A 178 -14.58 -10.69 -12.08
C ILE A 178 -15.29 -11.81 -12.81
N ASP A 179 -16.48 -12.18 -12.33
CA ASP A 179 -17.32 -13.20 -12.92
C ASP A 179 -18.11 -12.59 -14.08
N MET A 180 -17.88 -13.04 -15.29
CA MET A 180 -18.51 -12.50 -16.49
C MET A 180 -19.98 -12.88 -16.62
N SER A 181 -20.48 -13.82 -15.84
CA SER A 181 -21.92 -14.11 -15.78
C SER A 181 -22.76 -12.94 -15.24
N GLU A 182 -22.13 -12.02 -14.48
CA GLU A 182 -22.76 -10.78 -14.02
C GLU A 182 -22.82 -9.68 -15.11
N TYR A 183 -22.17 -9.91 -16.27
CA TYR A 183 -21.95 -8.95 -17.34
C TYR A 183 -22.53 -9.41 -18.69
N MET A 184 -23.63 -10.14 -18.65
CA MET A 184 -24.33 -10.64 -19.85
C MET A 184 -25.17 -9.57 -20.57
N GLU A 185 -25.56 -8.51 -19.88
CA GLU A 185 -26.44 -7.46 -20.40
C GLU A 185 -25.64 -6.34 -21.08
N LYS A 186 -26.27 -5.67 -22.04
CA LYS A 186 -25.67 -4.57 -22.83
C LYS A 186 -25.08 -3.44 -21.98
N TYR A 187 -25.68 -3.11 -20.85
CA TYR A 187 -25.23 -2.02 -19.96
C TYR A 187 -24.14 -2.45 -18.98
N SER A 188 -23.69 -3.68 -19.07
CA SER A 188 -22.71 -4.23 -18.13
C SER A 188 -21.32 -3.58 -18.23
N VAL A 189 -20.96 -3.02 -19.40
CA VAL A 189 -19.71 -2.29 -19.58
C VAL A 189 -19.62 -1.09 -18.63
N SER A 190 -20.72 -0.36 -18.43
CA SER A 190 -20.75 0.77 -17.49
C SER A 190 -20.51 0.35 -16.04
N LYS A 191 -20.95 -0.85 -15.65
CA LYS A 191 -20.62 -1.40 -14.32
C LYS A 191 -19.14 -1.71 -14.17
N LEU A 192 -18.50 -2.10 -15.28
CA LEU A 192 -17.09 -2.50 -15.26
C LEU A 192 -16.14 -1.30 -15.16
N ILE A 193 -16.34 -0.27 -16.01
CA ILE A 193 -15.45 0.88 -16.13
C ILE A 193 -16.01 2.20 -15.59
N GLY A 194 -17.29 2.23 -15.22
CA GLY A 194 -18.02 3.43 -14.84
C GLY A 194 -18.84 4.03 -15.99
N SER A 195 -19.81 4.87 -15.63
CA SER A 195 -20.66 5.59 -16.60
C SER A 195 -20.03 6.92 -17.00
N PRO A 196 -20.14 7.34 -18.27
CA PRO A 196 -19.73 8.69 -18.68
C PRO A 196 -20.49 9.79 -17.94
N PRO A 197 -19.92 11.01 -17.84
CA PRO A 197 -20.61 12.16 -17.26
C PRO A 197 -21.98 12.39 -17.91
N GLY A 198 -23.02 12.59 -17.07
CA GLY A 198 -24.39 12.85 -17.51
C GLY A 198 -25.28 11.62 -17.68
N TYR A 199 -24.76 10.41 -17.48
CA TYR A 199 -25.56 9.18 -17.49
C TYR A 199 -25.90 8.72 -16.06
N VAL A 200 -27.02 7.98 -15.95
CA VAL A 200 -27.44 7.37 -14.67
C VAL A 200 -26.34 6.43 -14.17
N GLY A 201 -25.96 6.59 -12.90
CA GLY A 201 -24.87 5.80 -12.29
C GLY A 201 -23.47 6.43 -12.43
N TYR A 202 -23.32 7.68 -12.92
CA TYR A 202 -22.04 8.38 -13.01
C TYR A 202 -21.29 8.49 -11.67
N GLU A 203 -22.01 8.59 -10.55
CA GLU A 203 -21.41 8.64 -9.21
C GLU A 203 -20.85 7.29 -8.75
N GLN A 204 -21.19 6.19 -9.43
CA GLN A 204 -20.67 4.87 -9.14
C GLN A 204 -19.45 4.61 -10.00
N ALA A 205 -18.30 4.53 -9.36
CA ALA A 205 -17.07 4.13 -10.03
C ALA A 205 -17.18 2.70 -10.57
N GLY A 206 -16.49 2.43 -11.69
CA GLY A 206 -16.49 1.09 -12.29
C GLY A 206 -15.79 0.06 -11.40
N GLN A 207 -16.36 -1.13 -11.31
CA GLN A 207 -15.84 -2.19 -10.43
C GLN A 207 -14.38 -2.59 -10.77
N LEU A 208 -14.06 -2.67 -12.06
CA LEU A 208 -12.69 -2.97 -12.50
C LEU A 208 -11.75 -1.80 -12.23
N THR A 209 -12.15 -0.59 -12.62
CA THR A 209 -11.32 0.60 -12.50
C THR A 209 -10.99 0.93 -11.05
N GLU A 210 -11.93 0.81 -10.13
CA GLU A 210 -11.70 1.02 -8.70
C GLU A 210 -10.78 -0.04 -8.11
N LYS A 211 -11.03 -1.33 -8.39
CA LYS A 211 -10.17 -2.41 -7.88
C LYS A 211 -8.73 -2.28 -8.36
N VAL A 212 -8.53 -1.96 -9.65
CA VAL A 212 -7.20 -1.78 -10.23
C VAL A 212 -6.54 -0.49 -9.70
N ARG A 213 -7.31 0.55 -9.42
CA ARG A 213 -6.79 1.78 -8.82
C ARG A 213 -6.25 1.57 -7.40
N HIS A 214 -6.94 0.74 -6.61
CA HIS A 214 -6.48 0.37 -5.27
C HIS A 214 -5.33 -0.65 -5.30
N HIS A 215 -5.32 -1.55 -6.30
CA HIS A 215 -4.29 -2.58 -6.47
C HIS A 215 -3.68 -2.52 -7.87
N PRO A 216 -2.83 -1.51 -8.18
CA PRO A 216 -2.28 -1.30 -9.53
C PRO A 216 -1.38 -2.44 -10.01
N TYR A 217 -0.78 -3.19 -9.08
CA TYR A 217 -0.02 -4.40 -9.36
C TYR A 217 -0.84 -5.63 -8.99
N SER A 218 -1.71 -6.05 -9.89
CA SER A 218 -2.63 -7.15 -9.66
C SER A 218 -2.76 -8.07 -10.88
N ILE A 219 -3.30 -9.26 -10.65
CA ILE A 219 -3.80 -10.14 -11.72
C ILE A 219 -5.31 -9.97 -11.76
N VAL A 220 -5.82 -9.61 -12.93
CA VAL A 220 -7.25 -9.55 -13.19
C VAL A 220 -7.65 -10.84 -13.90
N LEU A 221 -8.54 -11.63 -13.30
CA LEU A 221 -9.15 -12.79 -13.88
C LEU A 221 -10.58 -12.46 -14.33
N PHE A 222 -10.85 -12.54 -15.61
CA PHE A 222 -12.19 -12.56 -16.16
C PHE A 222 -12.64 -14.02 -16.26
N ASP A 223 -13.43 -14.46 -15.29
CA ASP A 223 -13.90 -15.85 -15.22
C ASP A 223 -15.17 -16.02 -16.07
N GLU A 224 -15.34 -17.17 -16.71
CA GLU A 224 -16.47 -17.48 -17.59
C GLU A 224 -16.67 -16.45 -18.72
N ILE A 225 -15.57 -16.04 -19.35
CA ILE A 225 -15.54 -14.96 -20.34
C ILE A 225 -16.56 -15.18 -21.49
N GLU A 226 -16.88 -16.42 -21.83
CA GLU A 226 -17.86 -16.79 -22.84
C GLU A 226 -19.30 -16.33 -22.55
N LYS A 227 -19.60 -15.95 -21.29
CA LYS A 227 -20.92 -15.43 -20.90
C LYS A 227 -21.03 -13.92 -21.04
N ALA A 228 -19.93 -13.21 -21.25
CA ALA A 228 -19.91 -11.76 -21.34
C ALA A 228 -20.65 -11.25 -22.57
N HIS A 229 -21.27 -10.06 -22.45
CA HIS A 229 -21.82 -9.36 -23.61
C HIS A 229 -20.70 -8.94 -24.60
N GLU A 230 -21.02 -8.82 -25.89
CA GLU A 230 -20.06 -8.45 -26.95
C GLU A 230 -19.33 -7.13 -26.65
N ASP A 231 -19.97 -6.16 -26.07
CA ASP A 231 -19.39 -4.88 -25.71
C ASP A 231 -18.24 -5.02 -24.70
N VAL A 232 -18.26 -6.06 -23.86
CA VAL A 232 -17.17 -6.37 -22.92
C VAL A 232 -15.94 -6.86 -23.69
N TYR A 233 -16.11 -7.68 -24.73
CA TYR A 233 -15.00 -8.10 -25.58
C TYR A 233 -14.34 -6.91 -26.29
N ASN A 234 -15.18 -5.97 -26.80
CA ASN A 234 -14.66 -4.77 -27.45
C ASN A 234 -13.85 -3.88 -26.47
N LEU A 235 -14.27 -3.80 -25.21
CA LEU A 235 -13.52 -3.13 -24.16
C LEU A 235 -12.19 -3.85 -23.88
N LEU A 236 -12.21 -5.17 -23.75
CA LEU A 236 -10.98 -5.94 -23.47
C LEU A 236 -9.96 -5.83 -24.62
N LEU A 237 -10.40 -5.74 -25.87
CA LEU A 237 -9.51 -5.50 -27.01
C LEU A 237 -8.80 -4.14 -26.95
N GLN A 238 -9.38 -3.15 -26.27
CA GLN A 238 -8.72 -1.85 -26.07
C GLN A 238 -7.66 -1.89 -24.95
N ILE A 239 -7.85 -2.77 -23.97
CA ILE A 239 -6.94 -2.93 -22.85
C ILE A 239 -5.73 -3.80 -23.21
N LEU A 240 -5.94 -4.83 -24.05
CA LEU A 240 -4.94 -5.83 -24.44
C LEU A 240 -4.13 -5.37 -25.66
#